data_ab0c45b0843bfdafa89d24dd79a9a76e
#
_entry.id   ab0c45b0843bfdafa89d24dd79a9a76e
#
_cell.length_a   1.000
_cell.length_b   1.000
_cell.length_c   1.000
_cell.angle_alpha   90.00
_cell.angle_beta   90.00
_cell.angle_gamma   90.00
#
_symmetry.space_group_name_H-M   'P 1'
#
loop_
_entity.id
_entity.type
_entity.pdbx_description
1 polymer ?
#
loop_
_entity_poly.entity_id
_entity_poly.type
_entity_poly.pdbx_seq_one_letter_code
_entity_poly.pdbx_strand_id
1 'polypeptide(L)'
;TPNLQKRELFGDVRFRRAMSHAVDREEINELVYQGLAGAPSQFAPAEDSPYYNPELTSSYVEYDPERTRELLDEMGLPVDDDGYRTFPNGDRLQINVVAPTEQRNIGPVAELWIDYMDQVGIRANLRGLDRTAWQTIIEANSSDIDATVFWGDPFFDLQLDTLRTLTPQAPWISWWAPGYAIWLRSDGEAGVEPPEIHKRTFELVQQLQVETDAERALEIGRELTDIAAENVWTMGTLRPPELPVVTTNRLRNVAQTGVFKWYTMMRVQKMYQWYIDP
;
A
#
# COMPACT_ATOMS: atom_id res chain seq x y z
N THR A 1 -8.64 19.34 -17.66
CA THR A 1 -7.20 19.41 -17.38
C THR A 1 -6.68 18.01 -17.07
N PRO A 2 -5.44 17.66 -17.45
CA PRO A 2 -4.86 16.33 -17.21
C PRO A 2 -5.03 15.82 -15.77
N ASN A 3 -4.98 16.70 -14.79
CA ASN A 3 -5.15 16.36 -13.38
C ASN A 3 -6.57 15.88 -13.00
N LEU A 4 -7.62 16.39 -13.65
CA LEU A 4 -8.98 15.92 -13.39
C LEU A 4 -9.19 14.53 -14.00
N GLN A 5 -8.74 14.30 -15.23
CA GLN A 5 -8.81 12.98 -15.88
C GLN A 5 -8.03 11.92 -15.09
N LYS A 6 -6.82 12.23 -14.62
CA LYS A 6 -6.05 11.33 -13.76
C LYS A 6 -6.76 11.06 -12.44
N ARG A 7 -7.35 12.08 -11.82
CA ARG A 7 -8.10 11.91 -10.57
C ARG A 7 -9.30 10.97 -10.74
N GLU A 8 -10.05 11.12 -11.83
CA GLU A 8 -11.15 10.22 -12.19
C GLU A 8 -10.64 8.80 -12.45
N LEU A 9 -9.54 8.67 -13.20
CA LEU A 9 -8.91 7.39 -13.52
C LEU A 9 -8.43 6.65 -12.25
N PHE A 10 -7.66 7.30 -11.39
CA PHE A 10 -7.20 6.70 -10.13
C PHE A 10 -8.34 6.47 -9.14
N GLY A 11 -9.45 7.21 -9.25
CA GLY A 11 -10.68 7.00 -8.51
C GLY A 11 -11.44 5.74 -8.93
N ASP A 12 -11.26 5.26 -10.16
CA ASP A 12 -11.90 4.05 -10.65
C ASP A 12 -11.20 2.79 -10.12
N VAL A 13 -11.94 1.94 -9.43
CA VAL A 13 -11.41 0.70 -8.87
C VAL A 13 -10.92 -0.27 -9.94
N ARG A 14 -11.50 -0.23 -11.16
CA ARG A 14 -11.07 -1.08 -12.28
C ARG A 14 -9.64 -0.76 -12.68
N PHE A 15 -9.28 0.53 -12.70
CA PHE A 15 -7.91 0.95 -12.98
C PHE A 15 -6.93 0.41 -11.95
N ARG A 16 -7.25 0.55 -10.66
CA ARG A 16 -6.37 0.05 -9.58
C ARG A 16 -6.22 -1.47 -9.60
N ARG A 17 -7.31 -2.20 -9.90
CA ARG A 17 -7.27 -3.67 -10.11
C ARG A 17 -6.45 -4.05 -11.34
N ALA A 18 -6.61 -3.33 -12.45
CA ALA A 18 -5.79 -3.51 -13.64
C ALA A 18 -4.29 -3.34 -13.33
N MET A 19 -3.93 -2.26 -12.65
CA MET A 19 -2.53 -2.05 -12.24
C MET A 19 -2.01 -3.14 -11.31
N SER A 20 -2.86 -3.73 -10.47
CA SER A 20 -2.47 -4.85 -9.61
C SER A 20 -2.22 -6.15 -10.39
N HIS A 21 -3.07 -6.47 -11.37
CA HIS A 21 -2.88 -7.64 -12.25
C HIS A 21 -1.67 -7.50 -13.18
N ALA A 22 -1.21 -6.28 -13.45
CA ALA A 22 -0.02 -6.06 -14.26
C ALA A 22 1.30 -6.42 -13.54
N VAL A 23 1.28 -6.58 -12.22
CA VAL A 23 2.50 -6.78 -11.41
C VAL A 23 2.85 -8.26 -11.28
N ASP A 24 4.01 -8.67 -11.82
CA ASP A 24 4.58 -10.01 -11.58
C ASP A 24 5.28 -10.07 -10.22
N ARG A 25 4.54 -10.60 -9.26
CA ARG A 25 5.00 -10.72 -7.87
C ARG A 25 6.00 -11.84 -7.67
N GLU A 26 5.94 -12.87 -8.51
CA GLU A 26 6.89 -13.98 -8.46
C GLU A 26 8.26 -13.51 -8.97
N GLU A 27 8.29 -12.75 -10.08
CA GLU A 27 9.52 -12.15 -10.57
C GLU A 27 10.13 -11.17 -9.55
N ILE A 28 9.30 -10.34 -8.88
CA ILE A 28 9.77 -9.48 -7.77
C ILE A 28 10.40 -10.33 -6.66
N ASN A 29 9.79 -11.46 -6.30
CA ASN A 29 10.36 -12.35 -5.27
C ASN A 29 11.72 -12.89 -5.69
N GLU A 30 11.86 -13.35 -6.92
CA GLU A 30 13.10 -13.91 -7.42
C GLU A 30 14.21 -12.85 -7.52
N LEU A 31 13.93 -11.73 -8.17
CA LEU A 31 14.96 -10.73 -8.49
C LEU A 31 15.33 -9.83 -7.30
N VAL A 32 14.37 -9.46 -6.47
CA VAL A 32 14.60 -8.51 -5.37
C VAL A 32 14.80 -9.21 -4.03
N TYR A 33 14.05 -10.29 -3.79
CA TYR A 33 14.06 -11.00 -2.51
C TYR A 33 14.75 -12.36 -2.56
N GLN A 34 15.29 -12.77 -3.72
CA GLN A 34 16.02 -14.04 -3.91
C GLN A 34 15.17 -15.28 -3.55
N GLY A 35 13.86 -15.21 -3.78
CA GLY A 35 12.91 -16.26 -3.41
C GLY A 35 12.61 -16.37 -1.91
N LEU A 36 13.08 -15.44 -1.09
CA LEU A 36 12.95 -15.51 0.38
C LEU A 36 11.69 -14.84 0.91
N ALA A 37 10.97 -14.06 0.11
CA ALA A 37 9.70 -13.50 0.53
C ALA A 37 8.59 -14.55 0.51
N GLY A 38 7.53 -14.27 1.25
CA GLY A 38 6.35 -15.14 1.28
C GLY A 38 5.46 -14.98 0.03
N ALA A 39 4.29 -15.58 0.07
CA ALA A 39 3.33 -15.55 -1.03
C ALA A 39 2.91 -14.13 -1.44
N PRO A 40 2.47 -13.95 -2.70
CA PRO A 40 1.82 -12.73 -3.16
C PRO A 40 0.70 -12.28 -2.21
N SER A 41 0.67 -10.99 -1.91
CA SER A 41 -0.27 -10.48 -0.91
C SER A 41 -0.62 -9.03 -1.19
N GLN A 42 -1.91 -8.71 -1.18
CA GLN A 42 -2.42 -7.35 -1.37
C GLN A 42 -2.18 -6.48 -0.14
N PHE A 43 -2.33 -7.06 1.04
CA PHE A 43 -1.92 -6.47 2.31
C PHE A 43 -1.59 -7.62 3.28
N ALA A 44 -0.74 -7.36 4.26
CA ALA A 44 -0.10 -8.41 5.03
C ALA A 44 -0.49 -8.44 6.53
N PRO A 45 -1.75 -8.82 6.89
CA PRO A 45 -2.01 -9.22 8.26
C PRO A 45 -1.22 -10.49 8.56
N ALA A 46 -0.68 -10.61 9.77
CA ALA A 46 -0.11 -11.85 10.24
C ALA A 46 -1.19 -12.94 10.27
N GLU A 47 -0.83 -14.20 10.03
CA GLU A 47 -1.83 -15.29 9.93
C GLU A 47 -2.60 -15.52 11.24
N ASP A 48 -1.99 -15.22 12.37
CA ASP A 48 -2.59 -15.27 13.69
C ASP A 48 -3.34 -13.97 14.07
N SER A 49 -3.38 -12.98 13.17
CA SER A 49 -4.17 -11.77 13.37
C SER A 49 -5.66 -12.06 13.30
N PRO A 50 -6.49 -11.47 14.17
CA PRO A 50 -7.95 -11.60 14.09
C PRO A 50 -8.56 -10.96 12.84
N TYR A 51 -7.76 -10.19 12.09
CA TYR A 51 -8.12 -9.53 10.83
C TYR A 51 -7.62 -10.29 9.61
N TYR A 52 -6.99 -11.45 9.79
CA TYR A 52 -6.52 -12.26 8.68
C TYR A 52 -7.69 -12.89 7.92
N ASN A 53 -7.73 -12.62 6.63
CA ASN A 53 -8.64 -13.26 5.69
C ASN A 53 -7.83 -13.64 4.44
N PRO A 54 -7.62 -14.93 4.17
CA PRO A 54 -6.81 -15.37 3.04
C PRO A 54 -7.37 -14.94 1.68
N GLU A 55 -8.70 -14.89 1.52
CA GLU A 55 -9.33 -14.46 0.27
C GLU A 55 -9.04 -12.99 -0.03
N LEU A 56 -9.20 -12.11 0.96
CA LEU A 56 -8.90 -10.70 0.82
C LEU A 56 -7.40 -10.42 0.64
N THR A 57 -6.58 -11.18 1.35
CA THR A 57 -5.12 -11.03 1.30
C THR A 57 -4.57 -11.40 -0.08
N SER A 58 -5.18 -12.34 -0.77
CA SER A 58 -4.82 -12.79 -2.12
C SER A 58 -5.69 -12.19 -3.24
N SER A 59 -6.56 -11.22 -2.95
CA SER A 59 -7.39 -10.59 -3.98
C SER A 59 -6.53 -9.79 -4.95
N TYR A 60 -6.78 -9.95 -6.24
CA TYR A 60 -6.15 -9.19 -7.34
C TYR A 60 -4.62 -9.25 -7.36
N VAL A 61 -4.01 -10.36 -6.86
CA VAL A 61 -2.55 -10.54 -6.84
C VAL A 61 -2.04 -11.34 -8.03
N GLU A 62 -2.91 -11.98 -8.79
CA GLU A 62 -2.57 -12.77 -9.96
C GLU A 62 -1.90 -11.88 -11.03
N TYR A 63 -0.79 -12.36 -11.58
CA TYR A 63 -0.17 -11.74 -12.75
C TYR A 63 -0.96 -12.07 -14.00
N ASP A 64 -1.70 -11.13 -14.52
CA ASP A 64 -2.54 -11.27 -15.71
C ASP A 64 -2.52 -9.99 -16.57
N PRO A 65 -1.49 -9.81 -17.41
CA PRO A 65 -1.39 -8.65 -18.31
C PRO A 65 -2.51 -8.59 -19.35
N GLU A 66 -3.14 -9.71 -19.71
CA GLU A 66 -4.26 -9.74 -20.63
C GLU A 66 -5.52 -9.17 -19.95
N ARG A 67 -5.81 -9.62 -18.74
CA ARG A 67 -6.88 -9.05 -17.95
C ARG A 67 -6.67 -7.55 -17.66
N THR A 68 -5.44 -7.14 -17.47
CA THR A 68 -5.07 -5.71 -17.34
C THR A 68 -5.51 -4.95 -18.60
N ARG A 69 -5.15 -5.43 -19.80
CA ARG A 69 -5.52 -4.77 -21.06
C ARG A 69 -7.04 -4.73 -21.26
N GLU A 70 -7.74 -5.83 -20.96
CA GLU A 70 -9.20 -5.89 -21.02
C GLU A 70 -9.85 -4.81 -20.14
N LEU A 71 -9.43 -4.69 -18.88
CA LEU A 71 -9.96 -3.67 -17.97
C LEU A 71 -9.70 -2.26 -18.47
N LEU A 72 -8.52 -1.99 -19.03
CA LEU A 72 -8.20 -0.69 -19.64
C LEU A 72 -9.07 -0.40 -20.88
N ASP A 73 -9.38 -1.43 -21.69
CA ASP A 73 -10.29 -1.32 -22.83
C ASP A 73 -11.74 -1.06 -22.38
N GLU A 74 -12.23 -1.78 -21.36
CA GLU A 74 -13.54 -1.55 -20.74
C GLU A 74 -13.70 -0.12 -20.20
N MET A 75 -12.60 0.51 -19.79
CA MET A 75 -12.56 1.90 -19.34
C MET A 75 -12.49 2.93 -20.47
N GLY A 76 -12.40 2.46 -21.73
CA GLY A 76 -12.35 3.33 -22.89
C GLY A 76 -11.03 4.09 -23.03
N LEU A 77 -9.92 3.51 -22.63
CA LEU A 77 -8.58 4.08 -22.79
C LEU A 77 -7.96 3.58 -24.10
N PRO A 78 -8.00 4.36 -25.18
CA PRO A 78 -7.50 3.92 -26.49
C PRO A 78 -5.98 3.80 -26.49
N VAL A 79 -5.46 3.01 -27.43
CA VAL A 79 -4.02 2.84 -27.66
C VAL A 79 -3.60 3.73 -28.82
N ASP A 80 -2.50 4.48 -28.67
CA ASP A 80 -1.91 5.30 -29.73
C ASP A 80 -1.06 4.46 -30.70
N ASP A 81 -0.54 5.11 -31.75
CA ASP A 81 0.28 4.45 -32.79
C ASP A 81 1.62 3.88 -32.23
N ASP A 82 2.06 4.35 -31.08
CA ASP A 82 3.26 3.87 -30.39
C ASP A 82 2.97 2.69 -29.45
N GLY A 83 1.71 2.27 -29.31
CA GLY A 83 1.28 1.15 -28.48
C GLY A 83 0.94 1.54 -27.04
N TYR A 84 0.79 2.82 -26.74
CA TYR A 84 0.50 3.29 -25.39
C TYR A 84 -0.91 3.83 -25.23
N ARG A 85 -1.44 3.66 -24.01
CA ARG A 85 -2.76 4.18 -23.63
C ARG A 85 -2.79 5.70 -23.58
N THR A 86 -3.91 6.24 -24.04
CA THR A 86 -4.23 7.67 -23.95
C THR A 86 -5.59 7.85 -23.27
N PHE A 87 -5.88 9.07 -22.86
CA PHE A 87 -7.24 9.43 -22.48
C PHE A 87 -8.16 9.49 -23.73
N PRO A 88 -9.50 9.38 -23.56
CA PRO A 88 -10.43 9.41 -24.70
C PRO A 88 -10.36 10.66 -25.56
N ASN A 89 -9.86 11.77 -25.03
CA ASN A 89 -9.65 13.03 -25.76
C ASN A 89 -8.32 13.08 -26.52
N GLY A 90 -7.50 12.01 -26.48
CA GLY A 90 -6.20 11.91 -27.10
C GLY A 90 -5.04 12.43 -26.25
N ASP A 91 -5.31 12.95 -25.05
CA ASP A 91 -4.22 13.37 -24.15
C ASP A 91 -3.41 12.15 -23.69
N ARG A 92 -2.09 12.33 -23.56
CA ARG A 92 -1.20 11.27 -23.13
C ARG A 92 -1.49 10.84 -21.70
N LEU A 93 -1.70 9.53 -21.50
CA LEU A 93 -1.73 8.92 -20.18
C LEU A 93 -0.30 8.58 -19.76
N GLN A 94 0.18 9.28 -18.73
CA GLN A 94 1.51 9.07 -18.18
C GLN A 94 1.46 9.14 -16.65
N ILE A 95 2.05 8.15 -15.98
CA ILE A 95 2.11 8.04 -14.52
C ILE A 95 3.50 8.50 -14.05
N ASN A 96 3.54 9.47 -13.17
CA ASN A 96 4.77 9.93 -12.53
C ASN A 96 4.88 9.30 -11.15
N VAL A 97 5.87 8.44 -10.99
CA VAL A 97 6.14 7.67 -9.76
C VAL A 97 7.33 8.29 -9.04
N VAL A 98 7.21 8.45 -7.74
CA VAL A 98 8.34 8.79 -6.88
C VAL A 98 8.60 7.67 -5.88
N ALA A 99 9.87 7.43 -5.57
CA ALA A 99 10.25 6.40 -4.63
C ALA A 99 11.53 6.78 -3.86
N PRO A 100 11.65 6.42 -2.56
CA PRO A 100 12.89 6.58 -1.81
C PRO A 100 13.88 5.46 -2.17
N THR A 101 14.53 5.60 -3.33
CA THR A 101 15.33 4.56 -3.98
C THR A 101 16.63 4.22 -3.27
N GLU A 102 17.07 5.00 -2.31
CA GLU A 102 18.20 4.66 -1.43
C GLU A 102 17.93 3.44 -0.53
N GLN A 103 16.67 3.09 -0.35
CA GLN A 103 16.28 1.92 0.43
C GLN A 103 16.37 0.66 -0.40
N ARG A 104 17.06 -0.32 0.15
CA ARG A 104 17.60 -1.51 -0.53
C ARG A 104 16.66 -2.21 -1.52
N ASN A 105 15.38 -2.30 -1.21
CA ASN A 105 14.42 -3.08 -2.02
C ASN A 105 13.43 -2.19 -2.78
N ILE A 106 13.28 -0.92 -2.42
CA ILE A 106 12.26 -0.04 -3.02
C ILE A 106 12.63 0.36 -4.44
N GLY A 107 13.88 0.74 -4.68
CA GLY A 107 14.36 1.10 -6.02
C GLY A 107 14.12 -0.01 -7.03
N PRO A 108 14.65 -1.22 -6.82
CA PRO A 108 14.44 -2.36 -7.72
C PRO A 108 12.95 -2.71 -7.94
N VAL A 109 12.12 -2.69 -6.89
CA VAL A 109 10.67 -2.92 -7.04
C VAL A 109 10.01 -1.83 -7.88
N ALA A 110 10.41 -0.57 -7.68
CA ALA A 110 9.88 0.54 -8.46
C ALA A 110 10.27 0.46 -9.94
N GLU A 111 11.50 0.06 -10.25
CA GLU A 111 11.98 -0.16 -11.61
C GLU A 111 11.20 -1.28 -12.31
N LEU A 112 11.04 -2.44 -11.66
CA LEU A 112 10.21 -3.53 -12.18
C LEU A 112 8.76 -3.10 -12.41
N TRP A 113 8.19 -2.31 -11.49
CA TRP A 113 6.83 -1.79 -11.66
C TRP A 113 6.70 -0.93 -12.92
N ILE A 114 7.69 -0.08 -13.24
CA ILE A 114 7.72 0.69 -14.49
C ILE A 114 7.72 -0.23 -15.72
N ASP A 115 8.54 -1.29 -15.69
CA ASP A 115 8.62 -2.24 -16.79
C ASP A 115 7.29 -3.00 -16.99
N TYR A 116 6.60 -3.37 -15.90
CA TYR A 116 5.26 -3.99 -15.99
C TYR A 116 4.22 -3.03 -16.57
N MET A 117 4.27 -1.76 -16.23
CA MET A 117 3.37 -0.76 -16.80
C MET A 117 3.61 -0.60 -18.30
N ASP A 118 4.87 -0.58 -18.73
CA ASP A 118 5.24 -0.50 -20.15
C ASP A 118 4.68 -1.68 -20.95
N GLN A 119 4.77 -2.90 -20.41
CA GLN A 119 4.24 -4.12 -21.04
C GLN A 119 2.72 -4.09 -21.28
N VAL A 120 1.97 -3.32 -20.52
CA VAL A 120 0.51 -3.17 -20.68
C VAL A 120 0.12 -1.84 -21.37
N GLY A 121 1.12 -1.14 -21.92
CA GLY A 121 0.94 0.10 -22.66
C GLY A 121 0.69 1.33 -21.79
N ILE A 122 1.08 1.32 -20.53
CA ILE A 122 1.00 2.48 -19.64
C ILE A 122 2.39 3.14 -19.55
N ARG A 123 2.51 4.38 -20.00
CA ARG A 123 3.74 5.15 -19.80
C ARG A 123 3.90 5.49 -18.32
N ALA A 124 5.04 5.14 -17.75
CA ALA A 124 5.37 5.51 -16.38
C ALA A 124 6.81 6.03 -16.28
N ASN A 125 7.03 7.01 -15.42
CA ASN A 125 8.34 7.57 -15.14
C ASN A 125 8.66 7.42 -13.66
N LEU A 126 9.86 6.92 -13.35
CA LEU A 126 10.36 6.85 -11.99
C LEU A 126 11.30 8.02 -11.69
N ARG A 127 11.02 8.72 -10.60
CA ARG A 127 11.92 9.70 -9.99
C ARG A 127 12.39 9.17 -8.64
N GLY A 128 13.63 8.70 -8.57
CA GLY A 128 14.29 8.31 -7.34
C GLY A 128 14.68 9.53 -6.50
N LEU A 129 14.41 9.48 -5.21
CA LEU A 129 14.69 10.56 -4.26
C LEU A 129 15.34 9.97 -3.00
N ASP A 130 16.05 10.80 -2.24
CA ASP A 130 16.33 10.45 -0.85
C ASP A 130 15.04 10.51 -0.02
N ARG A 131 15.04 9.85 1.14
CA ARG A 131 13.83 9.73 1.97
C ARG A 131 13.24 11.08 2.36
N THR A 132 14.07 12.07 2.70
CA THR A 132 13.61 13.36 3.19
C THR A 132 12.93 14.16 2.07
N ALA A 133 13.55 14.21 0.89
CA ALA A 133 12.99 14.85 -0.28
C ALA A 133 11.69 14.15 -0.71
N TRP A 134 11.67 12.81 -0.71
CA TRP A 134 10.48 12.02 -1.00
C TRP A 134 9.34 12.35 -0.04
N GLN A 135 9.58 12.35 1.27
CA GLN A 135 8.56 12.64 2.26
C GLN A 135 8.02 14.07 2.10
N THR A 136 8.89 15.05 1.90
CA THR A 136 8.50 16.46 1.71
C THR A 136 7.56 16.62 0.51
N ILE A 137 7.86 15.98 -0.60
CA ILE A 137 7.06 16.07 -1.83
C ILE A 137 5.70 15.40 -1.67
N ILE A 138 5.65 14.22 -1.01
CA ILE A 138 4.40 13.51 -0.77
C ILE A 138 3.51 14.29 0.19
N GLU A 139 4.03 14.77 1.30
CA GLU A 139 3.25 15.54 2.28
C GLU A 139 2.74 16.87 1.71
N ALA A 140 3.47 17.46 0.79
CA ALA A 140 3.03 18.63 0.05
C ALA A 140 1.88 18.35 -0.94
N ASN A 141 1.50 17.08 -1.14
CA ASN A 141 0.48 16.65 -2.11
C ASN A 141 0.74 17.26 -3.50
N SER A 142 1.98 17.14 -3.97
CA SER A 142 2.40 17.75 -5.26
C SER A 142 1.58 17.15 -6.41
N SER A 143 1.04 18.04 -7.24
CA SER A 143 0.25 17.66 -8.43
C SER A 143 1.05 16.95 -9.53
N ASP A 144 2.37 16.92 -9.39
CA ASP A 144 3.28 16.30 -10.37
C ASP A 144 3.55 14.82 -10.07
N ILE A 145 2.95 14.30 -8.99
CA ILE A 145 3.12 12.91 -8.53
C ILE A 145 1.78 12.20 -8.61
N ASP A 146 1.79 11.05 -9.25
CA ASP A 146 0.62 10.20 -9.43
C ASP A 146 0.65 8.96 -8.54
N ALA A 147 1.83 8.42 -8.27
CA ALA A 147 2.02 7.22 -7.47
C ALA A 147 3.34 7.23 -6.69
N THR A 148 3.41 6.39 -5.69
CA THR A 148 4.66 6.14 -4.94
C THR A 148 4.82 4.67 -4.63
N VAL A 149 6.07 4.19 -4.63
CA VAL A 149 6.43 2.87 -4.13
C VAL A 149 7.00 3.02 -2.73
N PHE A 150 6.51 2.19 -1.83
CA PHE A 150 6.85 2.26 -0.43
C PHE A 150 6.82 0.87 0.22
N TRP A 151 7.48 0.72 1.37
CA TRP A 151 7.42 -0.54 2.11
C TRP A 151 6.15 -0.67 2.94
N GLY A 152 5.65 -1.90 3.04
CA GLY A 152 4.61 -2.29 3.97
C GLY A 152 5.18 -3.11 5.12
N ASP A 153 4.54 -3.04 6.27
CA ASP A 153 4.85 -3.89 7.40
C ASP A 153 3.72 -4.91 7.63
N PRO A 154 4.04 -6.13 8.07
CA PRO A 154 3.02 -7.05 8.53
C PRO A 154 2.34 -6.49 9.78
N PHE A 155 1.08 -6.80 9.97
CA PHE A 155 0.36 -6.35 11.15
C PHE A 155 -0.41 -7.48 11.84
N PHE A 156 -0.48 -7.37 13.16
CA PHE A 156 -1.29 -8.24 13.99
C PHE A 156 -2.57 -7.52 14.45
N ASP A 157 -2.49 -6.23 14.70
CA ASP A 157 -3.57 -5.38 15.18
C ASP A 157 -3.71 -4.10 14.33
N LEU A 158 -4.86 -3.45 14.42
CA LEU A 158 -5.14 -2.20 13.74
C LEU A 158 -4.67 -1.01 14.58
N GLN A 159 -3.37 -0.76 14.58
CA GLN A 159 -2.78 0.43 15.18
C GLN A 159 -2.63 1.55 14.15
N LEU A 160 -2.31 2.75 14.61
CA LEU A 160 -2.20 3.95 13.78
C LEU A 160 -1.38 3.75 12.51
N ASP A 161 -0.23 3.09 12.63
CA ASP A 161 0.63 2.84 11.48
C ASP A 161 0.11 1.78 10.50
N THR A 162 -0.76 0.87 10.95
CA THR A 162 -1.44 -0.11 10.11
C THR A 162 -2.59 0.54 9.36
N LEU A 163 -3.33 1.39 10.05
CA LEU A 163 -4.48 2.09 9.49
C LEU A 163 -4.11 2.98 8.30
N ARG A 164 -2.85 3.39 8.17
CA ARG A 164 -2.36 4.23 7.08
C ARG A 164 -2.60 3.68 5.67
N THR A 165 -2.64 2.35 5.51
CA THR A 165 -2.90 1.67 4.23
C THR A 165 -4.38 1.45 3.98
N LEU A 166 -5.20 1.51 5.04
CA LEU A 166 -6.63 1.22 5.01
C LEU A 166 -7.50 2.47 4.87
N THR A 167 -7.01 3.63 5.32
CA THR A 167 -7.75 4.89 5.30
C THR A 167 -6.81 6.09 5.27
N PRO A 168 -7.25 7.26 4.74
CA PRO A 168 -6.48 8.51 4.80
C PRO A 168 -6.42 9.08 6.22
N GLN A 169 -5.44 8.67 7.02
CA GLN A 169 -5.31 9.04 8.44
C GLN A 169 -4.64 10.40 8.66
N ALA A 170 -3.48 10.57 8.04
CA ALA A 170 -2.69 11.78 8.16
C ALA A 170 -1.71 11.92 6.97
N PRO A 171 -1.37 13.14 6.54
CA PRO A 171 -0.53 13.36 5.36
C PRO A 171 0.84 12.68 5.43
N TRP A 172 1.41 12.58 6.65
CA TRP A 172 2.74 12.00 6.89
C TRP A 172 2.76 10.47 7.06
N ILE A 173 1.59 9.80 7.03
CA ILE A 173 1.48 8.34 7.13
C ILE A 173 0.63 7.71 6.02
N SER A 174 -0.36 8.40 5.48
CA SER A 174 -1.20 7.91 4.37
C SER A 174 -0.75 8.54 3.06
N TRP A 175 0.45 8.17 2.61
CA TRP A 175 1.14 8.79 1.47
C TRP A 175 0.43 8.64 0.13
N TRP A 176 -0.53 7.72 0.03
CA TRP A 176 -1.35 7.51 -1.17
C TRP A 176 -2.51 8.51 -1.29
N ALA A 177 -2.89 9.19 -0.20
CA ALA A 177 -4.01 10.13 -0.20
C ALA A 177 -3.81 11.32 0.77
N PRO A 178 -2.66 12.05 0.71
CA PRO A 178 -2.37 13.11 1.67
C PRO A 178 -3.40 14.24 1.61
N GLY A 179 -3.91 14.60 0.42
CA GLY A 179 -4.95 15.62 0.27
C GLY A 179 -6.27 15.27 0.95
N TYR A 180 -6.69 14.00 0.92
CA TYR A 180 -7.87 13.52 1.63
C TYR A 180 -7.65 13.54 3.15
N ALA A 181 -6.47 13.13 3.59
CA ALA A 181 -6.12 13.15 5.01
C ALA A 181 -6.12 14.58 5.59
N ILE A 182 -5.66 15.57 4.84
CA ILE A 182 -5.72 16.98 5.23
C ILE A 182 -7.18 17.41 5.39
N TRP A 183 -8.04 17.10 4.43
CA TRP A 183 -9.45 17.49 4.45
C TRP A 183 -10.19 16.89 5.65
N LEU A 184 -10.04 15.58 5.87
CA LEU A 184 -10.69 14.85 6.97
C LEU A 184 -10.26 15.35 8.36
N ARG A 185 -9.02 15.83 8.49
CA ARG A 185 -8.49 16.32 9.77
C ARG A 185 -8.75 17.82 10.02
N SER A 186 -9.07 18.56 8.98
CA SER A 186 -9.39 20.00 9.06
C SER A 186 -10.88 20.28 9.02
N ASP A 187 -11.73 19.25 9.16
CA ASP A 187 -13.18 19.37 9.05
C ASP A 187 -13.63 20.08 7.75
N GLY A 188 -12.86 19.84 6.66
CA GLY A 188 -13.15 20.39 5.35
C GLY A 188 -12.55 21.78 5.06
N GLU A 189 -11.79 22.38 5.98
CA GLU A 189 -11.21 23.71 5.80
C GLU A 189 -10.03 23.73 4.82
N ALA A 190 -9.35 22.61 4.65
CA ALA A 190 -8.18 22.48 3.77
C ALA A 190 -8.12 21.11 3.09
N GLY A 191 -7.26 20.98 2.08
CA GLY A 191 -7.06 19.70 1.38
C GLY A 191 -8.02 19.48 0.22
N VAL A 192 -8.34 18.24 -0.04
CA VAL A 192 -9.22 17.80 -1.13
C VAL A 192 -10.36 16.97 -0.53
N GLU A 193 -11.60 17.30 -0.86
CA GLU A 193 -12.75 16.52 -0.39
C GLU A 193 -12.67 15.07 -0.89
N PRO A 194 -12.66 14.07 0.02
CA PRO A 194 -12.62 12.67 -0.35
C PRO A 194 -14.00 12.16 -0.78
N PRO A 195 -14.05 11.10 -1.60
CA PRO A 195 -15.25 10.31 -1.80
C PRO A 195 -15.83 9.76 -0.50
N GLU A 196 -17.15 9.49 -0.47
CA GLU A 196 -17.86 9.02 0.73
C GLU A 196 -17.24 7.76 1.35
N ILE A 197 -16.69 6.86 0.53
CA ILE A 197 -16.04 5.65 1.02
C ILE A 197 -14.85 5.95 1.95
N HIS A 198 -14.08 6.99 1.66
CA HIS A 198 -12.96 7.40 2.53
C HIS A 198 -13.42 8.14 3.79
N LYS A 199 -14.53 8.88 3.71
CA LYS A 199 -15.18 9.44 4.90
C LYS A 199 -15.65 8.32 5.81
N ARG A 200 -16.29 7.29 5.24
CA ARG A 200 -16.73 6.09 5.98
C ARG A 200 -15.57 5.37 6.67
N THR A 201 -14.47 5.11 5.96
CA THR A 201 -13.31 4.45 6.59
C THR A 201 -12.67 5.29 7.69
N PHE A 202 -12.65 6.60 7.56
CA PHE A 202 -12.17 7.50 8.60
C PHE A 202 -13.07 7.47 9.84
N GLU A 203 -14.39 7.48 9.66
CA GLU A 203 -15.36 7.33 10.75
C GLU A 203 -15.21 5.97 11.47
N LEU A 204 -15.02 4.88 10.73
CA LEU A 204 -14.77 3.55 11.32
C LEU A 204 -13.53 3.56 12.20
N VAL A 205 -12.47 4.24 11.78
CA VAL A 205 -11.27 4.39 12.61
C VAL A 205 -11.54 5.21 13.87
N GLN A 206 -12.29 6.30 13.77
CA GLN A 206 -12.66 7.08 14.94
C GLN A 206 -13.51 6.25 15.94
N GLN A 207 -14.44 5.45 15.43
CA GLN A 207 -15.20 4.51 16.25
C GLN A 207 -14.31 3.47 16.92
N LEU A 208 -13.39 2.85 16.14
CA LEU A 208 -12.45 1.85 16.64
C LEU A 208 -11.53 2.39 17.76
N GLN A 209 -11.16 3.66 17.71
CA GLN A 209 -10.27 4.28 18.70
C GLN A 209 -10.94 4.45 20.09
N VAL A 210 -12.25 4.51 20.14
CA VAL A 210 -13.02 4.73 21.39
C VAL A 210 -13.83 3.51 21.81
N GLU A 211 -13.89 2.47 20.96
CA GLU A 211 -14.64 1.25 21.25
C GLU A 211 -13.96 0.44 22.36
N THR A 212 -14.74 0.05 23.35
CA THR A 212 -14.29 -0.73 24.51
C THR A 212 -14.74 -2.19 24.48
N ASP A 213 -15.77 -2.48 23.70
CA ASP A 213 -16.21 -3.85 23.47
C ASP A 213 -15.33 -4.54 22.42
N ALA A 214 -14.72 -5.65 22.80
CA ALA A 214 -13.74 -6.34 21.96
C ALA A 214 -14.36 -6.98 20.71
N GLU A 215 -15.61 -7.49 20.82
CA GLU A 215 -16.28 -8.10 19.67
C GLU A 215 -16.68 -7.02 18.67
N ARG A 216 -17.21 -5.91 19.16
CA ARG A 216 -17.55 -4.77 18.31
C ARG A 216 -16.34 -4.12 17.67
N ALA A 217 -15.24 -3.98 18.39
CA ALA A 217 -13.97 -3.48 17.84
C ALA A 217 -13.46 -4.40 16.71
N LEU A 218 -13.60 -5.72 16.86
CA LEU A 218 -13.24 -6.69 15.84
C LEU A 218 -14.13 -6.57 14.59
N GLU A 219 -15.43 -6.39 14.75
CA GLU A 219 -16.37 -6.16 13.62
C GLU A 219 -16.00 -4.91 12.83
N ILE A 220 -15.78 -3.79 13.51
CA ILE A 220 -15.37 -2.52 12.87
C ILE A 220 -14.04 -2.69 12.11
N GLY A 221 -13.09 -3.37 12.72
CA GLY A 221 -11.80 -3.62 12.10
C GLY A 221 -11.88 -4.51 10.85
N ARG A 222 -12.75 -5.52 10.85
CA ARG A 222 -13.02 -6.36 9.68
C ARG A 222 -13.71 -5.57 8.58
N GLU A 223 -14.74 -4.79 8.88
CA GLU A 223 -15.38 -3.91 7.89
C GLU A 223 -14.35 -2.99 7.22
N LEU A 224 -13.42 -2.43 7.99
CA LEU A 224 -12.37 -1.56 7.47
C LEU A 224 -11.39 -2.31 6.55
N THR A 225 -10.98 -3.52 6.91
CA THR A 225 -10.08 -4.35 6.08
C THR A 225 -10.77 -4.82 4.80
N ASP A 226 -12.04 -5.19 4.87
CA ASP A 226 -12.83 -5.61 3.72
C ASP A 226 -12.97 -4.47 2.69
N ILE A 227 -13.34 -3.28 3.15
CA ILE A 227 -13.44 -2.09 2.30
C ILE A 227 -12.09 -1.79 1.62
N ALA A 228 -10.99 -1.85 2.34
CA ALA A 228 -9.68 -1.56 1.78
C ALA A 228 -9.24 -2.60 0.72
N ALA A 229 -9.49 -3.88 0.99
CA ALA A 229 -9.19 -4.98 0.07
C ALA A 229 -9.98 -4.87 -1.24
N GLU A 230 -11.28 -4.59 -1.16
CA GLU A 230 -12.14 -4.44 -2.32
C GLU A 230 -11.73 -3.26 -3.21
N ASN A 231 -11.24 -2.18 -2.60
CA ASN A 231 -10.93 -0.93 -3.29
C ASN A 231 -9.49 -0.83 -3.82
N VAL A 232 -8.55 -1.65 -3.34
CA VAL A 232 -7.14 -1.69 -3.81
C VAL A 232 -6.51 -0.29 -3.87
N TRP A 233 -6.65 0.49 -2.79
CA TRP A 233 -6.04 1.84 -2.74
C TRP A 233 -4.52 1.78 -2.67
N THR A 234 -4.00 0.73 -2.08
CA THR A 234 -2.58 0.39 -2.08
C THR A 234 -2.41 -1.01 -2.67
N MET A 235 -1.41 -1.18 -3.52
CA MET A 235 -1.10 -2.46 -4.15
C MET A 235 0.05 -3.11 -3.40
N GLY A 236 -0.25 -4.23 -2.73
CA GLY A 236 0.76 -5.05 -2.09
C GLY A 236 1.54 -5.89 -3.11
N THR A 237 2.74 -6.27 -2.75
CA THR A 237 3.57 -7.18 -3.54
C THR A 237 3.60 -8.58 -2.91
N LEU A 238 4.32 -8.73 -1.83
CA LEU A 238 4.63 -10.01 -1.20
C LEU A 238 4.50 -9.91 0.32
N ARG A 239 4.25 -11.03 0.96
CA ARG A 239 4.47 -11.13 2.40
C ARG A 239 5.95 -10.92 2.70
N PRO A 240 6.30 -10.15 3.73
CA PRO A 240 7.69 -9.95 4.07
C PRO A 240 8.37 -11.30 4.42
N PRO A 241 9.65 -11.45 4.11
CA PRO A 241 10.40 -12.63 4.49
C PRO A 241 10.53 -12.71 6.01
N GLU A 242 10.71 -13.93 6.52
CA GLU A 242 11.12 -14.12 7.91
C GLU A 242 12.47 -13.46 8.16
N LEU A 243 12.55 -12.66 9.21
CA LEU A 243 13.78 -11.96 9.59
C LEU A 243 14.44 -12.69 10.76
N PRO A 244 15.64 -13.28 10.57
CA PRO A 244 16.36 -13.89 11.68
C PRO A 244 16.84 -12.81 12.65
N VAL A 245 16.52 -12.97 13.93
CA VAL A 245 17.01 -12.12 15.00
C VAL A 245 18.09 -12.87 15.76
N VAL A 246 19.30 -12.34 15.76
CA VAL A 246 20.43 -12.90 16.50
C VAL A 246 20.50 -12.26 17.87
N THR A 247 20.46 -13.09 18.90
CA THR A 247 20.62 -12.64 20.30
C THR A 247 21.77 -13.34 20.97
N THR A 248 22.30 -12.76 22.05
CA THR A 248 23.27 -13.46 22.90
C THR A 248 22.61 -14.64 23.62
N ASN A 249 23.35 -15.73 23.79
CA ASN A 249 22.89 -16.89 24.56
C ASN A 249 22.56 -16.61 26.03
N ARG A 250 22.93 -15.43 26.52
CA ARG A 250 22.62 -14.95 27.87
C ARG A 250 21.28 -14.23 27.96
N LEU A 251 20.68 -13.84 26.82
CA LEU A 251 19.37 -13.17 26.81
C LEU A 251 18.28 -14.22 27.06
N ARG A 252 17.42 -13.96 28.02
CA ARG A 252 16.36 -14.84 28.49
C ARG A 252 14.98 -14.22 28.22
N ASN A 253 13.98 -15.09 28.23
CA ASN A 253 12.58 -14.75 28.05
C ASN A 253 12.28 -14.07 26.70
N VAL A 254 13.05 -14.45 25.67
CA VAL A 254 12.85 -14.01 24.28
C VAL A 254 11.90 -14.98 23.58
N ALA A 255 10.88 -14.47 22.92
CA ALA A 255 10.02 -15.28 22.08
C ALA A 255 10.83 -15.90 20.92
N GLN A 256 10.59 -17.18 20.62
CA GLN A 256 11.27 -17.90 19.54
C GLN A 256 10.83 -17.39 18.16
N THR A 257 9.57 -16.97 18.06
CA THR A 257 8.96 -16.41 16.85
C THR A 257 8.05 -15.26 17.24
N GLY A 258 7.74 -14.38 16.31
CA GLY A 258 6.77 -13.30 16.53
C GLY A 258 6.77 -12.29 15.41
N VAL A 259 5.72 -11.49 15.35
CA VAL A 259 5.60 -10.42 14.37
C VAL A 259 6.60 -9.31 14.69
N PHE A 260 7.48 -9.02 13.74
CA PHE A 260 8.37 -7.87 13.81
C PHE A 260 7.65 -6.64 13.26
N LYS A 261 7.49 -5.64 14.11
CA LYS A 261 6.93 -4.35 13.70
C LYS A 261 7.73 -3.23 14.34
N TRP A 262 8.21 -2.30 13.53
CA TRP A 262 9.17 -1.27 13.93
C TRP A 262 8.75 -0.49 15.19
N TYR A 263 7.52 0.01 15.23
CA TYR A 263 7.04 0.81 16.37
C TYR A 263 6.42 0.00 17.52
N THR A 264 6.09 -1.26 17.30
CA THR A 264 5.38 -2.08 18.29
C THR A 264 6.20 -3.25 18.80
N MET A 265 7.45 -3.37 18.36
CA MET A 265 8.34 -4.47 18.76
C MET A 265 8.42 -4.64 20.27
N MET A 266 8.55 -3.56 21.03
CA MET A 266 8.55 -3.60 22.50
C MET A 266 7.27 -4.20 23.08
N ARG A 267 6.11 -3.91 22.49
CA ARG A 267 4.81 -4.36 22.97
C ARG A 267 4.54 -5.81 22.54
N VAL A 268 4.73 -6.10 21.26
CA VAL A 268 4.46 -7.45 20.70
C VAL A 268 5.44 -8.47 21.22
N GLN A 269 6.73 -8.14 21.23
CA GLN A 269 7.80 -9.02 21.72
C GLN A 269 8.00 -8.98 23.24
N LYS A 270 7.25 -8.12 23.96
CA LYS A 270 7.37 -7.93 25.42
C LYS A 270 8.81 -7.74 25.86
N MET A 271 9.61 -6.93 25.13
CA MET A 271 11.04 -6.73 25.38
C MET A 271 11.34 -6.25 26.80
N TYR A 272 10.39 -5.60 27.47
CA TYR A 272 10.50 -5.21 28.88
C TYR A 272 10.56 -6.40 29.85
N GLN A 273 10.28 -7.62 29.38
CA GLN A 273 10.40 -8.87 30.16
C GLN A 273 11.71 -9.62 29.86
N TRP A 274 12.50 -9.14 28.90
CA TRP A 274 13.80 -9.75 28.60
C TRP A 274 14.82 -9.40 29.66
N TYR A 275 15.70 -10.32 29.98
CA TYR A 275 16.80 -10.09 30.93
C TYR A 275 18.05 -10.83 30.47
N ILE A 276 19.20 -10.34 30.94
CA ILE A 276 20.49 -10.99 30.70
C ILE A 276 20.80 -11.86 31.91
N ASP A 277 21.02 -13.14 31.65
CA ASP A 277 21.50 -14.09 32.64
C ASP A 277 22.95 -13.75 32.99
N PRO A 278 23.32 -13.66 34.30
CA PRO A 278 24.65 -13.28 34.75
C PRO A 278 25.82 -14.10 34.21
#